data_8fa7922d44faa9e4c8e37e355a1c6cdd
#
_entry.id   8fa7922d44faa9e4c8e37e355a1c6cdd
#
_cell.length_a   1.000
_cell.length_b   1.000
_cell.length_c   1.000
_cell.angle_alpha   90.00
_cell.angle_beta   90.00
_cell.angle_gamma   90.00
#
_symmetry.space_group_name_H-M   'P 1'
#
loop_
_entity.id
_entity.type
_entity.pdbx_description
1 polymer ?
#
loop_
_entity_poly.entity_id
_entity_poly.type
_entity_poly.pdbx_seq_one_letter_code
_entity_poly.pdbx_strand_id
1 'polypeptide(L)'
;MAKSIIIEGDATAYERNRKMHFRPCIDIHNGRVKQIVGGSLKDEGNSARENFVSGYDGDYYADMYRTDGLKGGHIIILNPKESEYYKADLKQAELALTAYKGGLQIGGGVTQDNAERFIDMGASHVIVTSCVFKNGEINMDNLKALVSAVSKEHLVLDLSCRRRADGYYIVTDRWQKFTNVPVNRETMDFLSEYCDEYLIHAVDVEGHASGIEEYVAALLGDWGRLPMTYAGGVAGFEDIEKLNTLGRGRIDVTIGSALDIFGGSMSYRDVVNYVKSL
;
A
#
# COMPACT_ATOMS: atom_id res chain seq x y z
N MET A 1 -22.57 24.07 31.95
CA MET A 1 -22.71 24.11 30.48
C MET A 1 -21.33 24.46 29.90
N ALA A 2 -20.57 23.45 29.54
CA ALA A 2 -19.27 23.64 28.90
C ALA A 2 -19.50 23.66 27.39
N LYS A 3 -19.24 24.79 26.73
CA LYS A 3 -19.23 24.90 25.27
C LYS A 3 -17.97 24.20 24.77
N SER A 4 -18.15 23.08 24.06
CA SER A 4 -17.09 22.50 23.23
C SER A 4 -16.78 23.46 22.09
N ILE A 5 -15.62 24.01 22.11
CA ILE A 5 -15.03 24.75 20.97
C ILE A 5 -14.57 23.68 19.98
N ILE A 6 -15.36 23.46 18.93
CA ILE A 6 -14.92 22.73 17.74
C ILE A 6 -13.99 23.70 17.00
N ILE A 7 -12.68 23.48 17.08
CA ILE A 7 -11.72 24.15 16.20
C ILE A 7 -11.85 23.44 14.85
N GLU A 8 -12.70 23.98 13.96
CA GLU A 8 -12.63 23.67 12.53
C GLU A 8 -11.29 24.20 12.02
N GLY A 9 -10.29 23.34 11.96
CA GLY A 9 -9.07 23.60 11.19
C GLY A 9 -9.46 23.79 9.73
N ASP A 10 -9.06 24.92 9.15
CA ASP A 10 -9.29 25.24 7.73
C ASP A 10 -8.74 24.10 6.85
N ALA A 11 -9.65 23.27 6.30
CA ALA A 11 -9.28 22.22 5.37
C ALA A 11 -8.63 22.89 4.14
N THR A 12 -7.43 22.47 3.79
CA THR A 12 -6.72 23.01 2.64
C THR A 12 -7.51 22.76 1.35
N ALA A 13 -7.27 23.52 0.28
CA ALA A 13 -7.95 23.32 -1.01
C ALA A 13 -7.75 21.87 -1.55
N TYR A 14 -6.69 21.19 -1.13
CA TYR A 14 -6.40 19.79 -1.39
C TYR A 14 -7.43 18.85 -0.74
N GLU A 15 -7.90 19.16 0.46
CA GLU A 15 -8.86 18.33 1.22
C GLU A 15 -10.30 18.42 0.70
N ARG A 16 -10.67 19.51 0.01
CA ARG A 16 -12.07 19.80 -0.39
C ARG A 16 -12.52 19.13 -1.69
N ASN A 17 -11.60 18.72 -2.59
CA ASN A 17 -11.92 18.21 -3.93
C ASN A 17 -11.29 16.86 -4.26
N ARG A 18 -10.79 16.12 -3.28
CA ARG A 18 -10.18 14.82 -3.53
C ARG A 18 -11.27 13.79 -3.84
N LYS A 19 -11.02 13.02 -4.90
CA LYS A 19 -11.80 11.86 -5.29
C LYS A 19 -10.97 10.60 -5.06
N MET A 20 -11.64 9.50 -4.78
CA MET A 20 -11.01 8.18 -4.74
C MET A 20 -10.36 7.86 -6.09
N HIS A 21 -9.16 7.27 -6.07
CA HIS A 21 -8.52 6.70 -7.24
C HIS A 21 -8.33 5.19 -7.06
N PHE A 22 -8.38 4.47 -8.17
CA PHE A 22 -7.92 3.10 -8.20
C PHE A 22 -6.41 3.08 -8.41
N ARG A 23 -5.68 2.49 -7.47
CA ARG A 23 -4.22 2.34 -7.46
C ARG A 23 -3.86 0.87 -7.56
N PRO A 24 -3.52 0.36 -8.75
CA PRO A 24 -3.30 -1.06 -8.98
C PRO A 24 -2.00 -1.56 -8.32
N CYS A 25 -1.88 -2.88 -8.15
CA CYS A 25 -0.70 -3.52 -7.57
C CYS A 25 0.02 -4.44 -8.57
N ILE A 26 1.31 -4.66 -8.31
CA ILE A 26 2.16 -5.67 -8.96
C ILE A 26 2.96 -6.35 -7.85
N ASP A 27 2.51 -7.53 -7.42
CA ASP A 27 3.23 -8.31 -6.42
C ASP A 27 4.21 -9.26 -7.10
N ILE A 28 5.46 -9.26 -6.64
CA ILE A 28 6.54 -10.05 -7.23
C ILE A 28 7.03 -11.06 -6.20
N HIS A 29 7.02 -12.33 -6.58
CA HIS A 29 7.52 -13.42 -5.78
C HIS A 29 8.14 -14.51 -6.65
N ASN A 30 9.35 -14.96 -6.28
CA ASN A 30 10.14 -15.97 -6.99
C ASN A 30 10.29 -15.67 -8.51
N GLY A 31 10.61 -14.41 -8.83
CA GLY A 31 10.88 -13.94 -10.18
C GLY A 31 9.65 -13.76 -11.07
N ARG A 32 8.44 -13.77 -10.50
CA ARG A 32 7.17 -13.65 -11.25
C ARG A 32 6.18 -12.72 -10.58
N VAL A 33 5.32 -12.12 -11.39
CA VAL A 33 4.13 -11.41 -10.88
C VAL A 33 3.12 -12.45 -10.37
N LYS A 34 2.65 -12.27 -9.14
CA LYS A 34 1.76 -13.20 -8.44
C LYS A 34 0.73 -12.48 -7.60
N GLN A 35 -0.30 -13.21 -7.18
CA GLN A 35 -1.15 -12.84 -6.05
C GLN A 35 -1.10 -13.95 -5.01
N ILE A 36 -0.93 -13.58 -3.76
CA ILE A 36 -0.82 -14.51 -2.63
C ILE A 36 -1.93 -14.26 -1.61
N VAL A 37 -2.24 -15.28 -0.80
CA VAL A 37 -3.12 -15.13 0.36
C VAL A 37 -2.36 -14.40 1.47
N GLY A 38 -2.92 -13.34 2.01
CA GLY A 38 -2.35 -12.59 3.13
C GLY A 38 -2.02 -13.50 4.31
N GLY A 39 -0.85 -13.28 4.93
CA GLY A 39 -0.38 -14.08 6.05
C GLY A 39 0.10 -15.50 5.72
N SER A 40 0.02 -15.94 4.44
CA SER A 40 0.49 -17.27 4.03
C SER A 40 1.98 -17.32 3.68
N LEU A 41 2.62 -16.17 3.52
CA LEU A 41 4.03 -16.06 3.14
C LEU A 41 4.93 -16.54 4.28
N LYS A 42 5.78 -17.54 3.99
CA LYS A 42 6.74 -18.10 4.95
C LYS A 42 8.15 -17.96 4.42
N ASP A 43 9.08 -17.65 5.31
CA ASP A 43 10.52 -17.54 5.00
C ASP A 43 11.12 -18.89 4.64
N GLU A 44 10.71 -19.92 5.38
CA GLU A 44 11.16 -21.29 5.17
C GLU A 44 10.64 -21.81 3.82
N GLY A 45 11.58 -22.12 2.93
CA GLY A 45 11.29 -22.63 1.59
C GLY A 45 10.75 -21.60 0.60
N ASN A 46 10.81 -20.28 0.89
CA ASN A 46 10.25 -19.23 0.03
C ASN A 46 8.83 -19.55 -0.45
N SER A 47 7.99 -20.06 0.46
CA SER A 47 6.65 -20.57 0.12
C SER A 47 5.57 -19.57 0.48
N ALA A 48 4.55 -19.50 -0.40
CA ALA A 48 3.32 -18.77 -0.17
C ALA A 48 2.14 -19.56 -0.74
N ARG A 49 0.93 -19.39 -0.18
CA ARG A 49 -0.27 -19.88 -0.83
C ARG A 49 -0.61 -18.92 -1.97
N GLU A 50 -0.40 -19.36 -3.19
CA GLU A 50 -0.59 -18.57 -4.41
C GLU A 50 -2.04 -18.64 -4.86
N ASN A 51 -2.68 -17.48 -5.08
CA ASN A 51 -3.98 -17.39 -5.73
C ASN A 51 -3.83 -17.32 -7.25
N PHE A 52 -2.73 -16.72 -7.72
CA PHE A 52 -2.47 -16.51 -9.14
C PHE A 52 -0.96 -16.43 -9.40
N VAL A 53 -0.54 -16.98 -10.56
CA VAL A 53 0.83 -16.83 -11.11
C VAL A 53 0.69 -16.34 -12.55
N SER A 54 1.24 -15.16 -12.83
CA SER A 54 1.19 -14.54 -14.16
C SER A 54 2.03 -15.28 -15.19
N GLY A 55 1.52 -15.33 -16.42
CA GLY A 55 2.31 -15.68 -17.61
C GLY A 55 3.02 -14.48 -18.24
N TYR A 56 2.80 -13.25 -17.74
CA TYR A 56 3.38 -12.01 -18.23
C TYR A 56 4.35 -11.43 -17.20
N ASP A 57 5.31 -10.63 -17.67
CA ASP A 57 6.28 -9.91 -16.86
C ASP A 57 5.69 -8.60 -16.29
N GLY A 58 6.45 -7.92 -15.42
CA GLY A 58 6.00 -6.72 -14.71
C GLY A 58 5.69 -5.54 -15.63
N ASP A 59 6.40 -5.42 -16.77
CA ASP A 59 6.16 -4.39 -17.79
C ASP A 59 4.78 -4.48 -18.44
N TYR A 60 4.25 -5.67 -18.64
CA TYR A 60 2.91 -5.86 -19.18
C TYR A 60 1.84 -5.15 -18.31
N TYR A 61 1.89 -5.35 -17.01
CA TYR A 61 0.97 -4.70 -16.08
C TYR A 61 1.21 -3.19 -15.99
N ALA A 62 2.46 -2.78 -15.93
CA ALA A 62 2.84 -1.38 -15.87
C ALA A 62 2.38 -0.60 -17.12
N ASP A 63 2.53 -1.17 -18.32
CA ASP A 63 2.04 -0.60 -19.58
C ASP A 63 0.51 -0.50 -19.62
N MET A 64 -0.19 -1.53 -19.12
CA MET A 64 -1.64 -1.51 -19.00
C MET A 64 -2.09 -0.35 -18.08
N TYR A 65 -1.48 -0.22 -16.90
CA TYR A 65 -1.80 0.85 -15.95
C TYR A 65 -1.46 2.24 -16.50
N ARG A 66 -0.33 2.37 -17.19
CA ARG A 66 0.06 3.60 -17.89
C ARG A 66 -0.97 3.99 -18.96
N THR A 67 -1.41 3.04 -19.76
CA THR A 67 -2.39 3.24 -20.83
C THR A 67 -3.75 3.69 -20.29
N ASP A 68 -4.15 3.16 -19.12
CA ASP A 68 -5.38 3.54 -18.45
C ASP A 68 -5.24 4.81 -17.60
N GLY A 69 -4.04 5.40 -17.54
CA GLY A 69 -3.77 6.64 -16.79
C GLY A 69 -3.79 6.49 -15.27
N LEU A 70 -3.54 5.27 -14.77
CA LEU A 70 -3.54 4.95 -13.34
C LEU A 70 -2.17 5.24 -12.73
N LYS A 71 -2.08 6.25 -11.87
CA LYS A 71 -0.86 6.63 -11.14
C LYS A 71 -0.91 6.20 -9.68
N GLY A 72 0.27 6.07 -9.08
CA GLY A 72 0.41 5.76 -7.65
C GLY A 72 0.09 4.30 -7.30
N GLY A 73 -0.05 3.42 -8.29
CA GLY A 73 -0.06 1.98 -8.05
C GLY A 73 1.28 1.53 -7.46
N HIS A 74 1.32 0.35 -6.85
CA HIS A 74 2.51 -0.11 -6.15
C HIS A 74 3.06 -1.43 -6.69
N ILE A 75 4.36 -1.58 -6.60
CA ILE A 75 5.11 -2.82 -6.80
C ILE A 75 5.58 -3.28 -5.44
N ILE A 76 5.33 -4.55 -5.07
CA ILE A 76 5.87 -5.14 -3.83
C ILE A 76 6.72 -6.35 -4.15
N ILE A 77 8.00 -6.29 -3.77
CA ILE A 77 8.91 -7.44 -3.78
C ILE A 77 8.70 -8.22 -2.48
N LEU A 78 8.21 -9.45 -2.61
CA LEU A 78 7.83 -10.28 -1.46
C LEU A 78 8.97 -11.14 -0.92
N ASN A 79 9.98 -11.45 -1.73
CA ASN A 79 11.16 -12.19 -1.26
C ASN A 79 12.09 -11.29 -0.45
N PRO A 80 12.72 -11.83 0.62
CA PRO A 80 13.78 -11.12 1.33
C PRO A 80 15.03 -10.96 0.45
N LYS A 81 15.89 -10.00 0.78
CA LYS A 81 17.12 -9.70 0.03
C LYS A 81 18.06 -10.89 -0.07
N GLU A 82 18.03 -11.78 0.90
CA GLU A 82 18.84 -12.98 1.02
C GLU A 82 18.33 -14.16 0.17
N SER A 83 17.12 -14.02 -0.40
CA SER A 83 16.54 -15.06 -1.25
C SER A 83 17.32 -15.22 -2.57
N GLU A 84 17.47 -16.45 -3.01
CA GLU A 84 18.02 -16.77 -4.34
C GLU A 84 17.20 -16.14 -5.48
N TYR A 85 15.91 -15.88 -5.26
CA TYR A 85 15.00 -15.27 -6.24
C TYR A 85 15.07 -13.74 -6.26
N TYR A 86 15.69 -13.09 -5.26
CA TYR A 86 15.65 -11.64 -5.14
C TYR A 86 16.18 -10.89 -6.38
N LYS A 87 17.22 -11.46 -7.03
CA LYS A 87 17.75 -10.88 -8.28
C LYS A 87 16.71 -10.93 -9.43
N ALA A 88 15.96 -12.01 -9.52
CA ALA A 88 14.90 -12.16 -10.51
C ALA A 88 13.71 -11.24 -10.20
N ASP A 89 13.38 -11.07 -8.92
CA ASP A 89 12.34 -10.12 -8.49
C ASP A 89 12.72 -8.66 -8.82
N LEU A 90 13.97 -8.28 -8.58
CA LEU A 90 14.49 -6.96 -8.98
C LEU A 90 14.38 -6.73 -10.49
N LYS A 91 14.57 -7.78 -11.30
CA LYS A 91 14.44 -7.68 -12.76
C LYS A 91 12.99 -7.40 -13.16
N GLN A 92 12.03 -8.05 -12.52
CA GLN A 92 10.59 -7.79 -12.74
C GLN A 92 10.21 -6.36 -12.35
N ALA A 93 10.70 -5.89 -11.20
CA ALA A 93 10.48 -4.52 -10.74
C ALA A 93 11.10 -3.49 -11.70
N GLU A 94 12.33 -3.73 -12.19
CA GLU A 94 13.01 -2.88 -13.17
C GLU A 94 12.21 -2.78 -14.48
N LEU A 95 11.68 -3.91 -14.98
CA LEU A 95 10.82 -3.94 -16.17
C LEU A 95 9.59 -3.04 -15.97
N ALA A 96 8.88 -3.21 -14.85
CA ALA A 96 7.69 -2.43 -14.55
C ALA A 96 7.99 -0.92 -14.39
N LEU A 97 9.01 -0.56 -13.62
CA LEU A 97 9.39 0.85 -13.39
C LEU A 97 9.86 1.53 -14.67
N THR A 98 10.58 0.80 -15.55
CA THR A 98 11.03 1.34 -16.84
C THR A 98 9.86 1.57 -17.80
N ALA A 99 8.86 0.66 -17.82
CA ALA A 99 7.67 0.78 -18.65
C ALA A 99 6.75 1.93 -18.22
N TYR A 100 6.73 2.28 -16.94
CA TYR A 100 5.91 3.37 -16.40
C TYR A 100 6.66 4.27 -15.42
N LYS A 101 7.68 4.99 -15.91
CA LYS A 101 8.48 5.91 -15.10
C LYS A 101 7.64 6.98 -14.40
N GLY A 102 7.85 7.11 -13.09
CA GLY A 102 7.13 8.06 -12.24
C GLY A 102 5.65 7.73 -12.01
N GLY A 103 5.17 6.59 -12.50
CA GLY A 103 3.77 6.18 -12.35
C GLY A 103 3.52 5.22 -11.19
N LEU A 104 4.53 4.47 -10.77
CA LEU A 104 4.42 3.41 -9.77
C LEU A 104 5.33 3.66 -8.57
N GLN A 105 4.88 3.22 -7.41
CA GLN A 105 5.63 3.15 -6.16
C GLN A 105 6.28 1.77 -6.03
N ILE A 106 7.32 1.62 -5.19
CA ILE A 106 7.95 0.32 -4.96
C ILE A 106 8.24 0.08 -3.48
N GLY A 107 7.91 -1.13 -3.02
CA GLY A 107 8.20 -1.65 -1.68
C GLY A 107 8.80 -3.05 -1.71
N GLY A 108 9.11 -3.55 -0.52
CA GLY A 108 9.74 -4.85 -0.33
C GLY A 108 11.25 -4.75 -0.11
N GLY A 109 11.64 -4.79 1.18
CA GLY A 109 13.04 -4.71 1.58
C GLY A 109 13.73 -3.37 1.33
N VAL A 110 12.96 -2.26 1.22
CA VAL A 110 13.53 -0.92 1.07
C VAL A 110 14.16 -0.45 2.38
N THR A 111 15.36 0.14 2.26
CA THR A 111 16.14 0.74 3.35
C THR A 111 16.80 2.02 2.82
N GLN A 112 17.37 2.82 3.70
CA GLN A 112 18.14 4.01 3.32
C GLN A 112 19.28 3.72 2.33
N ASP A 113 19.80 2.49 2.32
CA ASP A 113 20.94 2.11 1.48
C ASP A 113 20.57 1.78 0.03
N ASN A 114 19.27 1.58 -0.26
CA ASN A 114 18.81 1.20 -1.60
C ASN A 114 17.62 2.04 -2.12
N ALA A 115 17.08 2.94 -1.30
CA ALA A 115 15.92 3.75 -1.65
C ALA A 115 16.17 4.62 -2.88
N GLU A 116 17.29 5.36 -2.92
CA GLU A 116 17.67 6.24 -4.03
C GLU A 116 17.75 5.45 -5.36
N ARG A 117 18.31 4.24 -5.33
CA ARG A 117 18.37 3.38 -6.52
C ARG A 117 17.00 3.10 -7.14
N PHE A 118 15.97 2.89 -6.33
CA PHE A 118 14.62 2.65 -6.85
C PHE A 118 14.00 3.90 -7.45
N ILE A 119 14.27 5.07 -6.89
CA ILE A 119 13.88 6.36 -7.49
C ILE A 119 14.57 6.54 -8.85
N ASP A 120 15.87 6.28 -8.93
CA ASP A 120 16.65 6.35 -10.18
C ASP A 120 16.16 5.36 -11.24
N MET A 121 15.65 4.19 -10.82
CA MET A 121 15.02 3.21 -11.72
C MET A 121 13.69 3.69 -12.27
N GLY A 122 13.10 4.74 -11.73
CA GLY A 122 11.85 5.35 -12.19
C GLY A 122 10.67 5.18 -11.25
N ALA A 123 10.87 4.76 -10.01
CA ALA A 123 9.79 4.78 -9.01
C ALA A 123 9.38 6.22 -8.68
N SER A 124 8.09 6.46 -8.50
CA SER A 124 7.59 7.73 -7.99
C SER A 124 7.91 7.89 -6.50
N HIS A 125 7.77 6.80 -5.75
CA HIS A 125 8.02 6.75 -4.30
C HIS A 125 8.59 5.38 -3.93
N VAL A 126 9.23 5.32 -2.77
CA VAL A 126 9.59 4.07 -2.10
C VAL A 126 8.65 3.84 -0.91
N ILE A 127 8.24 2.58 -0.72
CA ILE A 127 7.34 2.16 0.36
C ILE A 127 8.17 1.42 1.40
N VAL A 128 8.04 1.82 2.66
CA VAL A 128 8.80 1.23 3.77
C VAL A 128 7.91 0.82 4.92
N THR A 129 8.25 -0.31 5.56
CA THR A 129 7.60 -0.84 6.76
C THR A 129 8.65 -1.24 7.80
N SER A 130 9.23 -2.44 7.67
CA SER A 130 10.11 -3.05 8.69
C SER A 130 11.42 -2.27 8.93
N CYS A 131 11.85 -1.43 7.99
CA CYS A 131 13.00 -0.55 8.19
C CYS A 131 12.70 0.52 9.24
N VAL A 132 11.48 1.06 9.23
CA VAL A 132 11.03 2.12 10.15
C VAL A 132 10.44 1.53 11.43
N PHE A 133 9.64 0.46 11.33
CA PHE A 133 9.01 -0.16 12.50
C PHE A 133 9.85 -1.36 12.99
N LYS A 134 10.94 -1.05 13.69
CA LYS A 134 11.93 -2.04 14.11
C LYS A 134 11.84 -2.32 15.60
N ASN A 135 11.96 -3.60 15.98
CA ASN A 135 11.89 -4.03 17.40
C ASN A 135 10.59 -3.63 18.10
N GLY A 136 9.50 -3.50 17.35
CA GLY A 136 8.19 -3.14 17.89
C GLY A 136 7.94 -1.65 18.06
N GLU A 137 8.89 -0.79 17.70
CA GLU A 137 8.82 0.67 17.90
C GLU A 137 9.19 1.42 16.60
N ILE A 138 8.94 2.72 16.57
CA ILE A 138 9.38 3.60 15.48
C ILE A 138 10.88 3.85 15.63
N ASN A 139 11.67 3.41 14.65
CA ASN A 139 13.09 3.70 14.57
C ASN A 139 13.32 5.07 13.90
N MET A 140 13.48 6.10 14.70
CA MET A 140 13.63 7.48 14.22
C MET A 140 14.93 7.71 13.43
N ASP A 141 16.01 6.99 13.75
CA ASP A 141 17.26 7.13 13.02
C ASP A 141 17.12 6.62 11.58
N ASN A 142 16.49 5.45 11.40
CA ASN A 142 16.21 4.93 10.07
C ASN A 142 15.21 5.80 9.30
N LEU A 143 14.17 6.30 9.96
CA LEU A 143 13.18 7.18 9.33
C LEU A 143 13.83 8.48 8.82
N LYS A 144 14.63 9.13 9.64
CA LYS A 144 15.38 10.34 9.26
C LYS A 144 16.42 10.05 8.16
N ALA A 145 17.09 8.90 8.21
CA ALA A 145 18.04 8.50 7.18
C ALA A 145 17.33 8.27 5.82
N LEU A 146 16.14 7.67 5.81
CA LEU A 146 15.31 7.53 4.61
C LEU A 146 14.89 8.88 4.04
N VAL A 147 14.41 9.80 4.90
CA VAL A 147 14.06 11.17 4.47
C VAL A 147 15.28 11.89 3.90
N SER A 148 16.47 11.67 4.47
CA SER A 148 17.71 12.26 3.94
C SER A 148 18.12 11.67 2.59
N ALA A 149 17.82 10.38 2.35
CA ALA A 149 18.19 9.68 1.11
C ALA A 149 17.28 10.05 -0.07
N VAL A 150 15.95 10.13 0.14
CA VAL A 150 14.99 10.29 -0.97
C VAL A 150 14.06 11.48 -0.82
N SER A 151 14.18 12.28 0.21
CA SER A 151 13.24 13.28 0.69
C SER A 151 11.87 12.70 1.10
N LYS A 152 11.08 13.45 1.88
CA LYS A 152 9.77 12.99 2.32
C LYS A 152 8.76 12.89 1.17
N GLU A 153 8.94 13.68 0.12
CA GLU A 153 8.11 13.75 -1.09
C GLU A 153 8.16 12.47 -1.93
N HIS A 154 9.12 11.59 -1.64
CA HIS A 154 9.26 10.26 -2.30
C HIS A 154 9.10 9.10 -1.34
N LEU A 155 8.62 9.37 -0.11
CA LEU A 155 8.49 8.33 0.92
C LEU A 155 7.02 8.02 1.22
N VAL A 156 6.65 6.75 1.07
CA VAL A 156 5.39 6.18 1.54
C VAL A 156 5.65 5.31 2.75
N LEU A 157 4.91 5.52 3.84
CA LEU A 157 4.93 4.62 4.98
C LEU A 157 3.79 3.61 4.87
N ASP A 158 4.14 2.33 4.86
CA ASP A 158 3.15 1.26 4.93
C ASP A 158 2.79 1.00 6.39
N LEU A 159 1.55 1.34 6.74
CA LEU A 159 0.93 1.13 8.04
C LEU A 159 0.08 -0.14 8.03
N SER A 160 0.56 -1.22 7.38
CA SER A 160 -0.10 -2.52 7.42
C SER A 160 -0.46 -2.88 8.85
N CYS A 161 -1.72 -3.22 9.10
CA CYS A 161 -2.20 -3.36 10.47
C CYS A 161 -3.06 -4.59 10.69
N ARG A 162 -3.07 -5.04 11.95
CA ARG A 162 -3.91 -6.13 12.44
C ARG A 162 -4.59 -5.74 13.76
N ARG A 163 -5.73 -6.37 14.00
CA ARG A 163 -6.54 -6.12 15.19
C ARG A 163 -5.96 -6.77 16.45
N ARG A 164 -5.92 -6.00 17.54
CA ARG A 164 -5.79 -6.47 18.94
C ARG A 164 -7.06 -6.15 19.71
N ALA A 165 -7.13 -6.55 20.98
CA ALA A 165 -8.30 -6.31 21.81
C ALA A 165 -8.68 -4.82 21.96
N ASP A 166 -7.68 -3.94 21.91
CA ASP A 166 -7.78 -2.50 22.17
C ASP A 166 -7.59 -1.61 20.93
N GLY A 167 -7.43 -2.18 19.74
CA GLY A 167 -7.28 -1.40 18.51
C GLY A 167 -6.52 -2.10 17.39
N TYR A 168 -6.11 -1.33 16.39
CA TYR A 168 -5.27 -1.81 15.29
C TYR A 168 -3.83 -1.38 15.52
N TYR A 169 -2.91 -2.31 15.29
CA TYR A 169 -1.49 -2.10 15.49
C TYR A 169 -0.71 -2.41 14.21
N ILE A 170 0.31 -1.62 13.94
CA ILE A 170 1.20 -1.85 12.80
C ILE A 170 1.86 -3.21 12.96
N VAL A 171 1.96 -3.94 11.86
CA VAL A 171 2.64 -5.24 11.77
C VAL A 171 3.78 -5.18 10.76
N THR A 172 4.82 -5.93 11.02
CA THR A 172 6.05 -5.99 10.24
C THR A 172 6.41 -7.43 9.86
N ASP A 173 7.54 -7.61 9.18
CA ASP A 173 8.08 -8.90 8.81
C ASP A 173 7.03 -9.76 8.09
N ARG A 174 6.52 -9.22 6.99
CA ARG A 174 5.46 -9.87 6.19
C ARG A 174 4.22 -10.17 7.02
N TRP A 175 3.81 -9.17 7.84
CA TRP A 175 2.62 -9.17 8.68
C TRP A 175 2.62 -10.16 9.85
N GLN A 176 3.78 -10.78 10.15
CA GLN A 176 3.89 -11.81 11.19
C GLN A 176 4.14 -11.25 12.58
N LYS A 177 4.73 -10.06 12.69
CA LYS A 177 5.10 -9.46 13.96
C LYS A 177 4.32 -8.19 14.25
N PHE A 178 3.68 -8.16 15.39
CA PHE A 178 3.08 -6.94 15.92
C PHE A 178 4.13 -5.98 16.43
N THR A 179 3.91 -4.70 16.20
CA THR A 179 4.59 -3.62 16.92
C THR A 179 3.77 -3.17 18.14
N ASN A 180 4.30 -2.21 18.92
CA ASN A 180 3.56 -1.49 19.95
C ASN A 180 2.99 -0.16 19.42
N VAL A 181 3.07 0.08 18.12
CA VAL A 181 2.64 1.32 17.47
C VAL A 181 1.20 1.15 16.98
N PRO A 182 0.23 1.83 17.60
CA PRO A 182 -1.17 1.76 17.17
C PRO A 182 -1.39 2.57 15.88
N VAL A 183 -2.32 2.13 15.05
CA VAL A 183 -2.86 2.94 13.95
C VAL A 183 -3.95 3.82 14.51
N ASN A 184 -3.61 5.03 14.85
CA ASN A 184 -4.50 6.05 15.39
C ASN A 184 -4.12 7.46 14.92
N ARG A 185 -4.93 8.43 15.25
CA ARG A 185 -4.74 9.83 14.83
C ARG A 185 -3.37 10.39 15.27
N GLU A 186 -2.97 10.14 16.50
CA GLU A 186 -1.70 10.65 17.06
C GLU A 186 -0.48 10.10 16.31
N THR A 187 -0.44 8.78 16.09
CA THR A 187 0.61 8.13 15.30
C THR A 187 0.66 8.65 13.87
N MET A 188 -0.50 8.80 13.23
CA MET A 188 -0.58 9.30 11.86
C MET A 188 -0.17 10.77 11.77
N ASP A 189 -0.56 11.62 12.73
CA ASP A 189 -0.13 13.02 12.81
C ASP A 189 1.40 13.11 12.92
N PHE A 190 1.98 12.30 13.81
CA PHE A 190 3.43 12.29 14.00
C PHE A 190 4.20 11.84 12.76
N LEU A 191 3.78 10.73 12.14
CA LEU A 191 4.45 10.16 10.98
C LEU A 191 4.28 11.00 9.71
N SER A 192 3.21 11.80 9.60
CA SER A 192 2.95 12.65 8.43
C SER A 192 4.00 13.76 8.21
N GLU A 193 4.79 14.06 9.22
CA GLU A 193 5.90 15.00 9.08
C GLU A 193 7.06 14.45 8.24
N TYR A 194 7.11 13.11 8.05
CA TYR A 194 8.24 12.39 7.47
C TYR A 194 7.93 11.70 6.13
N CYS A 195 6.68 11.70 5.68
CA CYS A 195 6.29 11.03 4.43
C CYS A 195 5.29 11.86 3.63
N ASP A 196 5.08 11.47 2.38
CA ASP A 196 4.11 12.08 1.47
C ASP A 196 2.76 11.34 1.46
N GLU A 197 2.79 10.03 1.74
CA GLU A 197 1.63 9.17 1.61
C GLU A 197 1.66 7.99 2.59
N TYR A 198 0.48 7.44 2.89
CA TYR A 198 0.32 6.17 3.60
C TYR A 198 -0.25 5.08 2.68
N LEU A 199 0.33 3.88 2.77
CA LEU A 199 -0.28 2.65 2.29
C LEU A 199 -0.76 1.85 3.52
N ILE A 200 -2.01 1.40 3.51
CA ILE A 200 -2.59 0.69 4.64
C ILE A 200 -3.16 -0.65 4.17
N HIS A 201 -2.50 -1.75 4.56
CA HIS A 201 -3.06 -3.08 4.37
C HIS A 201 -3.83 -3.49 5.62
N ALA A 202 -5.13 -3.76 5.46
CA ALA A 202 -5.95 -4.41 6.47
C ALA A 202 -5.70 -5.92 6.39
N VAL A 203 -4.66 -6.38 7.09
CA VAL A 203 -4.07 -7.73 6.90
C VAL A 203 -5.04 -8.85 7.25
N ASP A 204 -5.92 -8.65 8.23
CA ASP A 204 -6.85 -9.69 8.69
C ASP A 204 -7.92 -10.05 7.64
N VAL A 205 -8.13 -9.19 6.62
CA VAL A 205 -9.05 -9.44 5.49
C VAL A 205 -8.33 -9.59 4.14
N GLU A 206 -6.99 -9.43 4.11
CA GLU A 206 -6.19 -9.46 2.88
C GLU A 206 -6.23 -10.85 2.20
N GLY A 207 -6.57 -10.86 0.91
CA GLY A 207 -6.64 -12.09 0.11
C GLY A 207 -7.83 -13.01 0.42
N HIS A 208 -8.74 -12.61 1.33
CA HIS A 208 -9.90 -13.41 1.73
C HIS A 208 -11.18 -13.05 0.98
N ALA A 209 -11.23 -11.91 0.28
CA ALA A 209 -12.42 -11.39 -0.39
C ALA A 209 -13.66 -11.42 0.54
N SER A 210 -13.49 -10.93 1.78
CA SER A 210 -14.49 -11.00 2.86
C SER A 210 -15.10 -9.65 3.25
N GLY A 211 -14.84 -8.61 2.45
CA GLY A 211 -15.20 -7.22 2.75
C GLY A 211 -14.07 -6.45 3.41
N ILE A 212 -14.22 -5.12 3.45
CA ILE A 212 -13.21 -4.20 4.01
C ILE A 212 -13.27 -4.14 5.54
N GLU A 213 -12.17 -3.71 6.17
CA GLU A 213 -12.13 -3.34 7.59
C GLU A 213 -12.74 -1.94 7.79
N GLU A 214 -14.03 -1.89 8.10
CA GLU A 214 -14.81 -0.65 8.17
C GLU A 214 -14.26 0.35 9.21
N TYR A 215 -13.78 -0.15 10.35
CA TYR A 215 -13.20 0.72 11.38
C TYR A 215 -11.94 1.43 10.87
N VAL A 216 -11.06 0.70 10.17
CA VAL A 216 -9.85 1.28 9.58
C VAL A 216 -10.22 2.31 8.52
N ALA A 217 -11.15 1.97 7.61
CA ALA A 217 -11.63 2.88 6.57
C ALA A 217 -12.20 4.19 7.16
N ALA A 218 -13.03 4.10 8.21
CA ALA A 218 -13.59 5.27 8.89
C ALA A 218 -12.51 6.12 9.58
N LEU A 219 -11.56 5.49 10.28
CA LEU A 219 -10.43 6.16 10.93
C LEU A 219 -9.61 6.98 9.91
N LEU A 220 -9.28 6.35 8.78
CA LEU A 220 -8.52 7.00 7.71
C LEU A 220 -9.30 8.17 7.09
N GLY A 221 -10.59 7.97 6.80
CA GLY A 221 -11.47 9.02 6.27
C GLY A 221 -11.62 10.21 7.20
N ASP A 222 -11.68 9.96 8.52
CA ASP A 222 -11.75 11.01 9.53
C ASP A 222 -10.44 11.78 9.69
N TRP A 223 -9.30 11.11 9.46
CA TRP A 223 -8.00 11.74 9.54
C TRP A 223 -7.67 12.57 8.29
N GLY A 224 -7.67 11.99 7.11
CA GLY A 224 -7.67 12.58 5.76
C GLY A 224 -6.65 13.68 5.43
N ARG A 225 -5.47 13.72 6.06
CA ARG A 225 -4.48 14.82 5.86
C ARG A 225 -3.46 14.59 4.76
N LEU A 226 -3.14 13.33 4.46
CA LEU A 226 -2.25 12.93 3.37
C LEU A 226 -2.98 12.04 2.37
N PRO A 227 -2.43 11.81 1.18
CA PRO A 227 -2.82 10.70 0.32
C PRO A 227 -2.74 9.38 1.08
N MET A 228 -3.75 8.54 0.92
CA MET A 228 -3.82 7.23 1.57
C MET A 228 -4.39 6.21 0.60
N THR A 229 -3.74 5.05 0.52
CA THR A 229 -4.22 3.90 -0.24
C THR A 229 -4.61 2.78 0.71
N TYR A 230 -5.86 2.34 0.64
CA TYR A 230 -6.35 1.19 1.38
C TYR A 230 -6.21 -0.08 0.56
N ALA A 231 -5.72 -1.14 1.18
CA ALA A 231 -5.60 -2.48 0.64
C ALA A 231 -6.24 -3.51 1.59
N GLY A 232 -6.89 -4.51 1.03
CA GLY A 232 -7.41 -5.67 1.77
C GLY A 232 -8.91 -5.84 1.70
N GLY A 233 -9.34 -7.06 1.45
CA GLY A 233 -10.71 -7.54 1.61
C GLY A 233 -11.71 -7.18 0.53
N VAL A 234 -11.44 -6.22 -0.35
CA VAL A 234 -12.38 -5.82 -1.41
C VAL A 234 -12.75 -7.03 -2.28
N ALA A 235 -14.05 -7.34 -2.33
CA ALA A 235 -14.61 -8.48 -3.04
C ALA A 235 -15.60 -8.07 -4.14
N GLY A 236 -16.12 -6.84 -4.10
CA GLY A 236 -17.12 -6.34 -5.04
C GLY A 236 -17.22 -4.82 -5.05
N PHE A 237 -18.07 -4.30 -5.93
CA PHE A 237 -18.31 -2.85 -6.06
C PHE A 237 -18.93 -2.23 -4.81
N GLU A 238 -19.72 -3.00 -4.05
CA GLU A 238 -20.30 -2.57 -2.77
C GLU A 238 -19.22 -2.24 -1.74
N ASP A 239 -18.09 -2.97 -1.74
CA ASP A 239 -16.96 -2.69 -0.87
C ASP A 239 -16.25 -1.40 -1.27
N ILE A 240 -16.13 -1.12 -2.59
CA ILE A 240 -15.56 0.14 -3.09
C ILE A 240 -16.45 1.31 -2.67
N GLU A 241 -17.78 1.19 -2.82
CA GLU A 241 -18.74 2.21 -2.41
C GLU A 241 -18.69 2.46 -0.90
N LYS A 242 -18.64 1.39 -0.11
CA LYS A 242 -18.49 1.44 1.35
C LYS A 242 -17.19 2.14 1.75
N LEU A 243 -16.06 1.77 1.11
CA LEU A 243 -14.76 2.41 1.35
C LEU A 243 -14.80 3.91 0.98
N ASN A 244 -15.42 4.25 -0.15
CA ASN A 244 -15.59 5.63 -0.57
C ASN A 244 -16.44 6.44 0.44
N THR A 245 -17.52 5.86 0.94
CA THR A 245 -18.40 6.50 1.93
C THR A 245 -17.69 6.69 3.26
N LEU A 246 -17.12 5.63 3.85
CA LEU A 246 -16.44 5.70 5.13
C LEU A 246 -15.15 6.54 5.03
N GLY A 247 -14.46 6.44 3.92
CA GLY A 247 -13.25 7.22 3.59
C GLY A 247 -13.54 8.67 3.18
N ARG A 248 -14.82 9.07 3.07
CA ARG A 248 -15.24 10.42 2.67
C ARG A 248 -14.65 10.87 1.33
N GLY A 249 -14.47 9.94 0.38
CA GLY A 249 -13.82 10.21 -0.90
C GLY A 249 -12.31 10.47 -0.82
N ARG A 250 -11.67 10.33 0.35
CA ARG A 250 -10.28 10.72 0.61
C ARG A 250 -9.28 9.57 0.55
N ILE A 251 -9.78 8.34 0.44
CA ILE A 251 -8.96 7.12 0.44
C ILE A 251 -8.98 6.52 -0.96
N ASP A 252 -7.80 6.26 -1.50
CA ASP A 252 -7.64 5.51 -2.73
C ASP A 252 -7.75 4.01 -2.43
N VAL A 253 -8.09 3.22 -3.43
CA VAL A 253 -8.28 1.78 -3.28
C VAL A 253 -7.30 1.00 -4.14
N THR A 254 -6.68 -0.04 -3.57
CA THR A 254 -6.03 -1.09 -4.34
C THR A 254 -6.81 -2.40 -4.24
N ILE A 255 -6.86 -3.15 -5.33
CA ILE A 255 -7.54 -4.44 -5.44
C ILE A 255 -6.57 -5.40 -6.13
N GLY A 256 -6.31 -6.53 -5.50
CA GLY A 256 -5.44 -7.57 -6.01
C GLY A 256 -6.23 -8.78 -6.54
N SER A 257 -6.24 -9.85 -5.77
CA SER A 257 -6.76 -11.18 -6.15
C SER A 257 -8.23 -11.23 -6.59
N ALA A 258 -9.02 -10.20 -6.28
CA ALA A 258 -10.42 -10.14 -6.74
C ALA A 258 -10.56 -9.76 -8.22
N LEU A 259 -9.52 -9.19 -8.85
CA LEU A 259 -9.56 -8.77 -10.25
C LEU A 259 -9.39 -9.94 -11.23
N ASP A 260 -10.08 -9.88 -12.37
CA ASP A 260 -10.01 -10.86 -13.46
C ASP A 260 -8.60 -11.01 -14.05
N ILE A 261 -7.84 -9.91 -14.11
CA ILE A 261 -6.43 -9.94 -14.54
C ILE A 261 -5.52 -10.75 -13.61
N PHE A 262 -6.00 -11.11 -12.42
CA PHE A 262 -5.36 -11.97 -11.44
C PHE A 262 -6.20 -13.21 -11.11
N GLY A 263 -7.12 -13.60 -12.02
CA GLY A 263 -7.94 -14.79 -11.87
C GLY A 263 -9.17 -14.64 -10.96
N GLY A 264 -9.46 -13.44 -10.49
CA GLY A 264 -10.68 -13.13 -9.73
C GLY A 264 -11.91 -12.92 -10.61
N SER A 265 -13.00 -12.48 -10.01
CA SER A 265 -14.29 -12.30 -10.69
C SER A 265 -14.64 -10.85 -11.02
N MET A 266 -13.94 -9.87 -10.45
CA MET A 266 -14.17 -8.45 -10.73
C MET A 266 -13.45 -8.05 -12.02
N SER A 267 -14.19 -7.52 -12.99
CA SER A 267 -13.57 -6.98 -14.20
C SER A 267 -12.69 -5.77 -13.89
N TYR A 268 -11.39 -5.86 -14.19
CA TYR A 268 -10.44 -4.75 -14.07
C TYR A 268 -10.95 -3.49 -14.80
N ARG A 269 -11.47 -3.67 -16.02
CA ARG A 269 -11.99 -2.57 -16.83
C ARG A 269 -13.18 -1.87 -16.16
N ASP A 270 -14.08 -2.66 -15.57
CA ASP A 270 -15.25 -2.10 -14.90
C ASP A 270 -14.86 -1.39 -13.60
N VAL A 271 -13.88 -1.90 -12.86
CA VAL A 271 -13.33 -1.21 -11.67
C VAL A 271 -12.72 0.15 -12.05
N VAL A 272 -11.89 0.19 -13.11
CA VAL A 272 -11.31 1.46 -13.61
C VAL A 272 -12.38 2.46 -13.97
N ASN A 273 -13.42 2.04 -14.69
CA ASN A 273 -14.52 2.91 -15.10
C ASN A 273 -15.36 3.37 -13.89
N TYR A 274 -15.67 2.45 -12.99
CA TYR A 274 -16.47 2.74 -11.79
C TYR A 274 -15.79 3.78 -10.90
N VAL A 275 -14.53 3.54 -10.54
CA VAL A 275 -13.80 4.48 -9.66
C VAL A 275 -13.61 5.86 -10.33
N LYS A 276 -13.42 5.92 -11.65
CA LYS A 276 -13.37 7.19 -12.38
C LYS A 276 -14.72 7.95 -12.37
N SER A 277 -15.81 7.26 -12.15
CA SER A 277 -17.16 7.87 -12.11
C SER A 277 -17.54 8.42 -10.73
N LEU A 278 -16.84 8.03 -9.65
CA LEU A 278 -17.02 8.56 -8.29
C LEU A 278 -16.44 9.98 -8.18
#